data_707627ff0ba43c69a1229843f66bd37d
#
_entry.id   707627ff0ba43c69a1229843f66bd37d
#
_cell.length_a   1.000
_cell.length_b   1.000
_cell.length_c   1.000
_cell.angle_alpha   90.00
_cell.angle_beta   90.00
_cell.angle_gamma   90.00
#
_symmetry.space_group_name_H-M   'P 1'
#
loop_
_entity.id
_entity.type
_entity.pdbx_description
1 polymer ?
#
loop_
_entity_poly.entity_id
_entity_poly.type
_entity_poly.pdbx_seq_one_letter_code
_entity_poly.pdbx_strand_id
1 'polypeptide(L)'
;EAELRTSLKSGFQLLALNDFTGQGYAPVGILDPFWESKGLITPEKFREFCAPTVALLRFPKRAYYCDETFEGKAEVYNYSPSILKSAKAKWWITDASGRVLKSGRLKTQRIGNYGVFPLGTFQYMLNSVTAPQKLTIHLSVGDKVHNSWDIWVYPHHKDLMQTTPDVLYTTTYDAKAKQYLQEGKKVVLCPKPNKVKGRKSVFHNHFWNPIMFKWAPTTLGCLIHADQPMFADFITEKHLDWQWWDILTNAKVIDMTDTPQELRPFIQVIDSYETNQKLGIGFEARVNNG
;
A
#
# COMPACT_ATOMS: atom_id res chain seq x y z
N GLU A 1 -1.71 -3.85 -14.00
CA GLU A 1 -2.91 -4.72 -13.95
C GLU A 1 -4.22 -3.97 -14.24
N ALA A 2 -4.41 -2.74 -13.77
CA ALA A 2 -5.66 -1.98 -14.04
C ALA A 2 -5.91 -1.84 -15.55
N GLU A 3 -4.88 -1.54 -16.32
CA GLU A 3 -4.94 -1.49 -17.78
C GLU A 3 -5.36 -2.83 -18.39
N LEU A 4 -4.79 -3.94 -17.91
CA LEU A 4 -5.11 -5.27 -18.42
C LEU A 4 -6.56 -5.70 -18.12
N ARG A 5 -7.17 -5.14 -17.06
CA ARG A 5 -8.59 -5.39 -16.70
C ARG A 5 -9.58 -4.55 -17.50
N THR A 6 -9.11 -3.54 -18.21
CA THR A 6 -9.96 -2.63 -18.97
C THR A 6 -10.21 -3.23 -20.33
N SER A 7 -11.47 -3.59 -20.60
CA SER A 7 -11.89 -4.07 -21.90
C SER A 7 -11.63 -3.02 -22.98
N LEU A 8 -11.37 -3.46 -24.20
CA LEU A 8 -11.09 -2.62 -25.38
C LEU A 8 -9.75 -1.86 -25.33
N LYS A 9 -8.89 -2.09 -24.35
CA LYS A 9 -7.50 -1.61 -24.37
C LYS A 9 -6.57 -2.64 -24.98
N SER A 10 -5.75 -2.21 -25.93
CA SER A 10 -4.80 -3.07 -26.65
C SER A 10 -3.50 -3.36 -25.90
N GLY A 11 -3.26 -2.65 -24.79
CA GLY A 11 -2.05 -2.79 -23.98
C GLY A 11 -1.69 -1.48 -23.29
N PHE A 12 -0.45 -1.41 -22.83
CA PHE A 12 0.12 -0.22 -22.19
C PHE A 12 1.56 0.00 -22.67
N GLN A 13 2.03 1.22 -22.54
CA GLN A 13 3.42 1.56 -22.74
C GLN A 13 4.04 1.99 -21.43
N LEU A 14 5.22 1.47 -21.12
CA LEU A 14 6.01 1.88 -19.96
C LEU A 14 7.04 2.93 -20.40
N LEU A 15 6.93 4.11 -19.85
CA LEU A 15 7.88 5.21 -20.05
C LEU A 15 8.58 5.50 -18.72
N ALA A 16 9.80 5.15 -18.50
CA ALA A 16 10.76 4.39 -19.26
C ALA A 16 11.15 3.11 -18.50
N LEU A 17 11.93 2.20 -19.11
CA LEU A 17 12.45 1.03 -18.41
C LEU A 17 13.56 1.41 -17.43
N ASN A 18 14.43 2.34 -17.80
CA ASN A 18 15.53 2.87 -17.00
C ASN A 18 15.30 4.34 -16.63
N ASP A 19 16.00 4.79 -15.61
CA ASP A 19 16.01 6.21 -15.23
C ASP A 19 16.51 7.07 -16.37
N PHE A 20 15.90 8.24 -16.53
CA PHE A 20 16.26 9.21 -17.57
C PHE A 20 17.15 10.31 -16.97
N THR A 21 18.41 10.33 -17.38
CA THR A 21 19.42 11.27 -16.87
C THR A 21 19.31 12.68 -17.43
N GLY A 22 18.58 12.86 -18.52
CA GLY A 22 18.44 14.16 -19.19
C GLY A 22 17.54 15.18 -18.46
N GLN A 23 16.81 14.73 -17.47
CA GLN A 23 16.01 15.60 -16.58
C GLN A 23 16.32 15.20 -15.15
N GLY A 24 17.03 16.01 -14.43
CA GLY A 24 17.69 15.76 -13.14
C GLY A 24 16.98 14.90 -12.07
N TYR A 25 15.74 14.50 -12.28
CA TYR A 25 15.02 13.54 -11.44
C TYR A 25 13.90 12.81 -12.16
N ALA A 26 14.24 12.14 -13.19
CA ALA A 26 13.38 11.09 -13.67
C ALA A 26 13.88 9.71 -13.17
N PRO A 27 13.97 9.43 -11.84
CA PRO A 27 14.26 8.11 -11.28
C PRO A 27 13.02 7.23 -11.35
N VAL A 28 12.34 7.25 -12.48
CA VAL A 28 11.06 6.58 -12.75
C VAL A 28 11.23 5.18 -13.28
N GLY A 29 12.46 4.83 -13.68
CA GLY A 29 12.79 3.53 -14.22
C GLY A 29 12.78 2.41 -13.20
N ILE A 30 12.56 1.19 -13.65
CA ILE A 30 12.78 -0.04 -12.90
C ILE A 30 14.28 -0.32 -12.78
N LEU A 31 15.02 0.09 -13.79
CA LEU A 31 16.47 0.04 -13.84
C LEU A 31 17.04 1.43 -13.60
N ASP A 32 18.28 1.50 -13.18
CA ASP A 32 19.04 2.74 -13.04
C ASP A 32 19.50 3.30 -14.41
N PRO A 33 20.21 4.44 -14.47
CA PRO A 33 20.70 5.00 -15.72
C PRO A 33 21.70 4.12 -16.47
N PHE A 34 22.34 3.18 -15.77
CA PHE A 34 23.33 2.23 -16.35
C PHE A 34 22.69 0.90 -16.74
N TRP A 35 21.37 0.79 -16.67
CA TRP A 35 20.59 -0.42 -16.95
C TRP A 35 20.78 -1.53 -15.93
N GLU A 36 21.26 -1.18 -14.73
CA GLU A 36 21.39 -2.10 -13.63
C GLU A 36 20.10 -2.16 -12.81
N SER A 37 19.87 -3.30 -12.16
CA SER A 37 18.68 -3.48 -11.31
C SER A 37 18.75 -2.63 -10.05
N LYS A 38 17.72 -1.85 -9.79
CA LYS A 38 17.54 -1.13 -8.51
C LYS A 38 17.06 -2.03 -7.36
N GLY A 39 16.89 -3.33 -7.60
CA GLY A 39 16.38 -4.28 -6.61
C GLY A 39 14.88 -4.12 -6.29
N LEU A 40 14.14 -3.33 -7.04
CA LEU A 40 12.73 -3.03 -6.78
C LEU A 40 11.81 -4.19 -7.15
N ILE A 41 12.16 -4.94 -8.18
CA ILE A 41 11.36 -6.05 -8.71
C ILE A 41 12.25 -7.04 -9.45
N THR A 42 11.94 -8.33 -9.34
CA THR A 42 12.63 -9.36 -10.14
C THR A 42 11.99 -9.53 -11.52
N PRO A 43 12.71 -10.06 -12.52
CA PRO A 43 12.14 -10.37 -13.84
C PRO A 43 10.94 -11.32 -13.76
N GLU A 44 10.95 -12.28 -12.85
CA GLU A 44 9.86 -13.24 -12.64
C GLU A 44 8.61 -12.51 -12.13
N LYS A 45 8.76 -11.64 -11.13
CA LYS A 45 7.66 -10.84 -10.58
C LYS A 45 7.11 -9.85 -11.60
N PHE A 46 7.97 -9.28 -12.44
CA PHE A 46 7.54 -8.40 -13.53
C PHE A 46 6.68 -9.15 -14.55
N ARG A 47 7.02 -10.40 -14.87
CA ARG A 47 6.25 -11.25 -15.80
C ARG A 47 4.88 -11.64 -15.26
N GLU A 48 4.65 -11.61 -13.96
CA GLU A 48 3.32 -11.91 -13.39
C GLU A 48 2.23 -10.96 -13.91
N PHE A 49 2.59 -9.72 -14.28
CA PHE A 49 1.65 -8.72 -14.82
C PHE A 49 2.01 -8.18 -16.20
N CYS A 50 3.20 -8.49 -16.73
CA CYS A 50 3.66 -8.05 -18.04
C CYS A 50 4.02 -9.26 -18.90
N ALA A 51 2.99 -9.96 -19.38
CA ALA A 51 3.09 -11.14 -20.23
C ALA A 51 1.88 -11.23 -21.16
N PRO A 52 1.96 -12.00 -22.24
CA PRO A 52 0.81 -12.22 -23.14
C PRO A 52 -0.40 -12.89 -22.47
N THR A 53 -0.18 -13.62 -21.39
CA THR A 53 -1.25 -14.21 -20.57
C THR A 53 -0.96 -13.90 -19.10
N VAL A 54 -1.92 -13.27 -18.42
CA VAL A 54 -1.79 -12.81 -17.04
C VAL A 54 -3.00 -13.22 -16.22
N ALA A 55 -2.74 -13.80 -15.04
CA ALA A 55 -3.78 -14.04 -14.04
C ALA A 55 -4.14 -12.72 -13.35
N LEU A 56 -5.42 -12.42 -13.23
CA LEU A 56 -5.94 -11.19 -12.65
C LEU A 56 -6.93 -11.50 -11.54
N LEU A 57 -6.96 -10.66 -10.53
CA LEU A 57 -7.88 -10.77 -9.41
C LEU A 57 -8.52 -9.43 -9.08
N ARG A 58 -9.85 -9.40 -8.95
CA ARG A 58 -10.58 -8.23 -8.46
C ARG A 58 -11.04 -8.49 -7.04
N PHE A 59 -10.78 -7.55 -6.16
CA PHE A 59 -11.28 -7.52 -4.79
C PHE A 59 -11.37 -6.06 -4.31
N PRO A 60 -12.27 -5.76 -3.32
CA PRO A 60 -12.67 -4.38 -3.07
C PRO A 60 -11.67 -3.55 -2.27
N LYS A 61 -10.85 -4.18 -1.40
CA LYS A 61 -9.94 -3.48 -0.48
C LYS A 61 -8.74 -4.33 -0.13
N ARG A 62 -7.74 -3.72 0.50
CA ARG A 62 -6.51 -4.40 0.91
C ARG A 62 -6.41 -4.66 2.42
N ALA A 63 -7.09 -3.86 3.23
CA ALA A 63 -7.13 -4.04 4.68
C ALA A 63 -8.50 -4.58 5.10
N TYR A 64 -8.49 -5.59 5.96
CA TYR A 64 -9.67 -6.31 6.44
C TYR A 64 -9.64 -6.47 7.95
N TYR A 65 -10.81 -6.62 8.57
CA TYR A 65 -10.93 -7.18 9.90
C TYR A 65 -11.09 -8.70 9.85
N CYS A 66 -10.72 -9.38 10.95
CA CYS A 66 -10.74 -10.84 11.02
C CYS A 66 -12.15 -11.46 10.93
N ASP A 67 -13.21 -10.71 11.23
CA ASP A 67 -14.60 -11.15 11.10
C ASP A 67 -15.17 -10.96 9.67
N GLU A 68 -14.38 -10.42 8.77
CA GLU A 68 -14.79 -10.24 7.37
C GLU A 68 -14.46 -11.47 6.52
N THR A 69 -15.08 -11.50 5.35
CA THR A 69 -14.82 -12.50 4.33
C THR A 69 -14.10 -11.84 3.16
N PHE A 70 -12.93 -12.36 2.80
CA PHE A 70 -12.28 -12.02 1.55
C PHE A 70 -13.05 -12.64 0.39
N GLU A 71 -13.37 -11.84 -0.62
CA GLU A 71 -13.95 -12.29 -1.89
C GLU A 71 -13.04 -11.90 -3.05
N GLY A 72 -12.62 -12.89 -3.84
CA GLY A 72 -11.82 -12.70 -5.04
C GLY A 72 -12.59 -13.11 -6.30
N LYS A 73 -12.65 -12.19 -7.29
CA LYS A 73 -13.16 -12.49 -8.63
C LYS A 73 -11.96 -12.71 -9.55
N ALA A 74 -11.73 -13.97 -9.91
CA ALA A 74 -10.60 -14.37 -10.74
C ALA A 74 -10.90 -14.18 -12.22
N GLU A 75 -9.95 -13.62 -12.94
CA GLU A 75 -9.97 -13.39 -14.39
C GLU A 75 -8.64 -13.82 -15.00
N VAL A 76 -8.61 -14.00 -16.31
CA VAL A 76 -7.38 -14.15 -17.08
C VAL A 76 -7.38 -13.22 -18.28
N TYR A 77 -6.34 -12.41 -18.38
CA TYR A 77 -6.00 -11.68 -19.59
C TYR A 77 -5.25 -12.62 -20.52
N ASN A 78 -5.72 -12.84 -21.73
CA ASN A 78 -5.06 -13.67 -22.73
C ASN A 78 -5.02 -12.97 -24.07
N TYR A 79 -3.88 -12.34 -24.36
CA TYR A 79 -3.55 -11.74 -25.65
C TYR A 79 -2.46 -12.50 -26.38
N SER A 80 -2.23 -13.75 -25.98
CA SER A 80 -1.42 -14.67 -26.78
C SER A 80 -2.19 -15.10 -28.04
N PRO A 81 -1.48 -15.56 -29.10
CA PRO A 81 -2.14 -16.06 -30.30
C PRO A 81 -2.88 -17.40 -30.05
N SER A 82 -2.70 -17.98 -28.89
CA SER A 82 -3.25 -19.30 -28.56
C SER A 82 -4.44 -19.24 -27.61
N ILE A 83 -5.44 -20.02 -27.89
CA ILE A 83 -6.52 -20.30 -26.95
C ILE A 83 -6.06 -21.29 -25.88
N LEU A 84 -6.57 -21.15 -24.66
CA LEU A 84 -6.36 -22.12 -23.59
C LEU A 84 -7.52 -23.13 -23.63
N LYS A 85 -7.29 -24.28 -24.25
CA LYS A 85 -8.36 -25.29 -24.49
C LYS A 85 -8.97 -25.84 -23.18
N SER A 86 -8.17 -25.93 -22.12
CA SER A 86 -8.56 -26.46 -20.82
C SER A 86 -7.82 -25.70 -19.72
N ALA A 87 -8.25 -24.47 -19.45
CA ALA A 87 -7.66 -23.64 -18.42
C ALA A 87 -8.02 -24.19 -17.04
N LYS A 88 -7.04 -24.71 -16.32
CA LYS A 88 -7.15 -25.14 -14.93
C LYS A 88 -6.67 -24.02 -14.04
N ALA A 89 -7.58 -23.36 -13.34
CA ALA A 89 -7.23 -22.29 -12.41
C ALA A 89 -7.23 -22.81 -10.96
N LYS A 90 -6.18 -22.45 -10.23
CA LYS A 90 -6.01 -22.73 -8.79
C LYS A 90 -5.78 -21.43 -8.06
N TRP A 91 -6.31 -21.34 -6.86
CA TRP A 91 -6.01 -20.26 -5.94
C TRP A 91 -5.57 -20.83 -4.60
N TRP A 92 -4.76 -20.08 -3.87
CA TRP A 92 -4.40 -20.39 -2.50
C TRP A 92 -4.04 -19.11 -1.75
N ILE A 93 -4.10 -19.18 -0.43
CA ILE A 93 -3.80 -18.09 0.47
C ILE A 93 -2.70 -18.55 1.41
N THR A 94 -1.65 -17.75 1.53
CA THR A 94 -0.54 -18.03 2.44
C THR A 94 -0.41 -16.94 3.50
N ASP A 95 0.11 -17.31 4.67
CA ASP A 95 0.60 -16.37 5.66
C ASP A 95 2.03 -15.89 5.34
N ALA A 96 2.57 -15.01 6.18
CA ALA A 96 3.92 -14.46 6.00
C ALA A 96 5.04 -15.52 6.07
N SER A 97 4.78 -16.69 6.65
CA SER A 97 5.73 -17.81 6.68
C SER A 97 5.68 -18.68 5.41
N GLY A 98 4.74 -18.40 4.50
CA GLY A 98 4.48 -19.20 3.31
C GLY A 98 3.57 -20.41 3.55
N ARG A 99 3.05 -20.61 4.76
CA ARG A 99 2.12 -21.69 5.07
C ARG A 99 0.79 -21.46 4.37
N VAL A 100 0.28 -22.47 3.67
CA VAL A 100 -1.01 -22.42 2.99
C VAL A 100 -2.16 -22.52 4.02
N LEU A 101 -2.97 -21.47 4.12
CA LEU A 101 -4.14 -21.41 4.98
C LEU A 101 -5.38 -22.02 4.32
N LYS A 102 -5.53 -21.77 3.03
CA LYS A 102 -6.63 -22.30 2.21
C LYS A 102 -6.21 -22.40 0.77
N SER A 103 -6.81 -23.34 0.05
CA SER A 103 -6.63 -23.47 -1.40
C SER A 103 -7.91 -23.99 -2.05
N GLY A 104 -8.04 -23.75 -3.34
CA GLY A 104 -9.16 -24.26 -4.12
C GLY A 104 -8.87 -24.28 -5.61
N ARG A 105 -9.79 -24.89 -6.36
CA ARG A 105 -9.77 -24.92 -7.82
C ARG A 105 -11.01 -24.25 -8.36
N LEU A 106 -10.87 -23.52 -9.44
CA LEU A 106 -11.99 -22.98 -10.20
C LEU A 106 -12.38 -23.96 -11.32
N LYS A 107 -13.58 -23.77 -11.86
CA LYS A 107 -14.07 -24.66 -12.93
C LYS A 107 -13.12 -24.58 -14.14
N THR A 108 -12.69 -25.75 -14.61
CA THR A 108 -11.91 -25.85 -15.84
C THR A 108 -12.76 -25.41 -17.02
N GLN A 109 -12.22 -24.52 -17.85
CA GLN A 109 -12.95 -23.97 -18.98
C GLN A 109 -12.03 -23.66 -20.16
N ARG A 110 -12.64 -23.47 -21.32
CA ARG A 110 -11.96 -22.94 -22.51
C ARG A 110 -11.87 -21.43 -22.43
N ILE A 111 -10.69 -20.87 -22.62
CA ILE A 111 -10.41 -19.44 -22.65
C ILE A 111 -10.01 -19.04 -24.07
N GLY A 112 -10.69 -18.04 -24.61
CA GLY A 112 -10.36 -17.44 -25.89
C GLY A 112 -9.03 -16.70 -25.88
N ASN A 113 -8.69 -16.08 -26.97
CA ASN A 113 -7.57 -15.15 -27.10
C ASN A 113 -8.06 -13.70 -27.32
N TYR A 114 -7.17 -12.74 -27.16
CA TYR A 114 -7.40 -11.31 -27.37
C TYR A 114 -8.52 -10.73 -26.48
N GLY A 115 -8.50 -11.09 -25.19
CA GLY A 115 -9.49 -10.58 -24.25
C GLY A 115 -9.18 -10.88 -22.78
N VAL A 116 -10.12 -10.43 -21.94
CA VAL A 116 -10.18 -10.74 -20.51
C VAL A 116 -11.37 -11.66 -20.27
N PHE A 117 -11.12 -12.77 -19.61
CA PHE A 117 -12.11 -13.84 -19.43
C PHE A 117 -12.28 -14.13 -17.94
N PRO A 118 -13.54 -14.27 -17.46
CA PRO A 118 -13.79 -14.65 -16.08
C PRO A 118 -13.40 -16.11 -15.85
N LEU A 119 -12.78 -16.39 -14.72
CA LEU A 119 -12.42 -17.74 -14.25
C LEU A 119 -13.38 -18.24 -13.17
N GLY A 120 -14.01 -17.32 -12.41
CA GLY A 120 -14.92 -17.60 -11.33
C GLY A 120 -14.60 -16.78 -10.08
N THR A 121 -15.32 -17.08 -9.00
CA THR A 121 -15.17 -16.41 -7.70
C THR A 121 -14.78 -17.40 -6.63
N PHE A 122 -14.12 -16.91 -5.58
CA PHE A 122 -13.83 -17.68 -4.38
C PHE A 122 -13.90 -16.78 -3.16
N GLN A 123 -14.12 -17.39 -2.01
CA GLN A 123 -14.25 -16.70 -0.74
C GLN A 123 -13.40 -17.39 0.33
N TYR A 124 -12.94 -16.60 1.30
CA TYR A 124 -12.24 -17.07 2.47
C TYR A 124 -12.62 -16.25 3.70
N MET A 125 -13.16 -16.91 4.73
CA MET A 125 -13.43 -16.28 6.03
C MET A 125 -12.12 -16.04 6.77
N LEU A 126 -11.89 -14.80 7.19
CA LEU A 126 -10.62 -14.38 7.81
C LEU A 126 -10.58 -14.65 9.33
N ASN A 127 -11.56 -15.33 9.88
CA ASN A 127 -11.76 -15.56 11.31
C ASN A 127 -10.67 -16.43 12.00
N SER A 128 -9.79 -17.04 11.22
CA SER A 128 -8.61 -17.74 11.76
C SER A 128 -7.46 -16.80 12.13
N VAL A 129 -7.54 -15.53 11.76
CA VAL A 129 -6.52 -14.52 12.04
C VAL A 129 -6.75 -13.92 13.42
N THR A 130 -5.89 -14.24 14.37
CA THR A 130 -5.98 -13.80 15.78
C THR A 130 -5.02 -12.68 16.16
N ALA A 131 -4.07 -12.35 15.27
CA ALA A 131 -3.11 -11.25 15.41
C ALA A 131 -2.96 -10.54 14.06
N PRO A 132 -2.51 -9.27 14.03
CA PRO A 132 -2.23 -8.59 12.79
C PRO A 132 -1.37 -9.42 11.84
N GLN A 133 -1.80 -9.58 10.59
CA GLN A 133 -1.15 -10.50 9.66
C GLN A 133 -1.25 -10.01 8.21
N LYS A 134 -0.15 -10.13 7.48
CA LYS A 134 -0.14 -9.99 6.02
C LYS A 134 -0.41 -11.38 5.42
N LEU A 135 -1.41 -11.48 4.55
CA LEU A 135 -1.74 -12.67 3.79
C LEU A 135 -1.48 -12.42 2.31
N THR A 136 -0.97 -13.41 1.62
CA THR A 136 -0.78 -13.33 0.16
C THR A 136 -1.78 -14.25 -0.53
N ILE A 137 -2.55 -13.66 -1.43
CA ILE A 137 -3.53 -14.34 -2.28
C ILE A 137 -2.83 -14.70 -3.59
N HIS A 138 -2.86 -15.96 -3.96
CA HIS A 138 -2.25 -16.46 -5.18
C HIS A 138 -3.31 -16.97 -6.15
N LEU A 139 -3.06 -16.78 -7.44
CA LEU A 139 -3.86 -17.32 -8.52
C LEU A 139 -2.95 -17.87 -9.63
N SER A 140 -3.17 -19.10 -10.04
CA SER A 140 -2.49 -19.69 -11.21
C SER A 140 -3.47 -20.15 -12.26
N VAL A 141 -3.04 -20.10 -13.52
CA VAL A 141 -3.78 -20.64 -14.67
C VAL A 141 -2.83 -21.58 -15.43
N GLY A 142 -3.06 -22.87 -15.30
CA GLY A 142 -2.08 -23.88 -15.68
C GLY A 142 -0.81 -23.78 -14.85
N ASP A 143 0.31 -24.22 -15.42
CA ASP A 143 1.57 -24.33 -14.70
C ASP A 143 2.50 -23.12 -14.88
N LYS A 144 2.20 -22.25 -15.85
CA LYS A 144 3.10 -21.16 -16.25
C LYS A 144 2.60 -19.76 -15.91
N VAL A 145 1.31 -19.60 -15.68
CA VAL A 145 0.71 -18.29 -15.39
C VAL A 145 0.40 -18.24 -13.92
N HIS A 146 1.03 -17.30 -13.24
CA HIS A 146 0.88 -17.08 -11.81
C HIS A 146 0.87 -15.58 -11.52
N ASN A 147 0.10 -15.17 -10.50
CA ASN A 147 0.15 -13.83 -9.95
C ASN A 147 -0.23 -13.88 -8.46
N SER A 148 0.12 -12.82 -7.73
CA SER A 148 -0.14 -12.76 -6.30
C SER A 148 -0.43 -11.33 -5.81
N TRP A 149 -1.20 -11.23 -4.71
CA TRP A 149 -1.63 -9.97 -4.13
C TRP A 149 -1.64 -10.06 -2.62
N ASP A 150 -1.13 -9.03 -1.97
CA ASP A 150 -1.13 -8.93 -0.51
C ASP A 150 -2.41 -8.25 -0.01
N ILE A 151 -2.90 -8.75 1.11
CA ILE A 151 -3.92 -8.14 1.96
C ILE A 151 -3.43 -8.13 3.40
N TRP A 152 -3.94 -7.20 4.20
CA TRP A 152 -3.62 -7.09 5.62
C TRP A 152 -4.89 -7.35 6.42
N VAL A 153 -4.78 -8.20 7.43
CA VAL A 153 -5.90 -8.61 8.27
C VAL A 153 -5.60 -8.28 9.71
N TYR A 154 -6.52 -7.57 10.35
CA TYR A 154 -6.41 -7.10 11.72
C TYR A 154 -7.54 -7.69 12.58
N PRO A 155 -7.25 -8.16 13.80
CA PRO A 155 -8.31 -8.47 14.75
C PRO A 155 -9.06 -7.21 15.15
N HIS A 156 -10.34 -7.34 15.52
CA HIS A 156 -11.05 -6.25 16.15
C HIS A 156 -10.47 -6.01 17.54
N HIS A 157 -9.95 -4.84 17.75
CA HIS A 157 -9.65 -4.35 19.08
C HIS A 157 -10.82 -3.48 19.54
N LYS A 158 -11.54 -3.94 20.53
CA LYS A 158 -12.51 -3.10 21.24
C LYS A 158 -11.70 -2.07 22.02
N ASP A 159 -12.04 -0.80 21.88
CA ASP A 159 -11.56 0.27 22.76
C ASP A 159 -10.11 0.74 22.60
N LEU A 160 -9.54 0.72 21.39
CA LEU A 160 -8.19 1.28 21.11
C LEU A 160 -8.04 2.78 21.46
N MET A 161 -9.13 3.50 21.61
CA MET A 161 -9.14 4.95 21.83
C MET A 161 -9.55 5.34 23.25
N GLN A 162 -9.36 4.46 24.22
CA GLN A 162 -9.72 4.76 25.61
C GLN A 162 -8.66 5.64 26.28
N THR A 163 -9.15 6.70 26.91
CA THR A 163 -8.36 7.49 27.86
C THR A 163 -8.14 6.66 29.13
N THR A 164 -6.89 6.51 29.53
CA THR A 164 -6.49 5.91 30.81
C THR A 164 -6.02 7.01 31.77
N PRO A 165 -5.76 6.68 33.04
CA PRO A 165 -5.17 7.66 33.97
C PRO A 165 -3.86 8.28 33.50
N ASP A 166 -3.05 7.55 32.70
CA ASP A 166 -1.74 7.97 32.26
C ASP A 166 -1.67 8.40 30.78
N VAL A 167 -2.72 8.08 29.99
CA VAL A 167 -2.76 8.38 28.55
C VAL A 167 -4.09 8.99 28.18
N LEU A 168 -4.07 10.23 27.73
CA LEU A 168 -5.23 10.90 27.14
C LEU A 168 -5.27 10.66 25.65
N TYR A 169 -6.33 10.07 25.15
CA TYR A 169 -6.67 10.06 23.74
C TYR A 169 -7.62 11.23 23.43
N THR A 170 -7.25 12.09 22.47
CA THR A 170 -8.06 13.27 22.13
C THR A 170 -7.92 13.70 20.66
N THR A 171 -8.94 14.41 20.17
CA THR A 171 -8.92 15.04 18.84
C THR A 171 -8.61 16.54 18.92
N THR A 172 -8.49 17.11 20.12
CA THR A 172 -8.26 18.54 20.35
C THR A 172 -7.14 18.76 21.36
N TYR A 173 -6.32 19.78 21.10
CA TYR A 173 -5.32 20.23 22.06
C TYR A 173 -5.91 21.30 22.96
N ASP A 174 -6.63 20.89 24.00
CA ASP A 174 -7.35 21.71 24.94
C ASP A 174 -6.70 21.79 26.34
N ALA A 175 -7.39 22.38 27.30
CA ALA A 175 -6.91 22.50 28.68
C ALA A 175 -6.62 21.13 29.34
N LYS A 176 -7.43 20.11 29.04
CA LYS A 176 -7.25 18.75 29.54
C LYS A 176 -5.98 18.12 28.99
N ALA A 177 -5.72 18.27 27.69
CA ALA A 177 -4.49 17.79 27.07
C ALA A 177 -3.24 18.48 27.67
N LYS A 178 -3.31 19.79 27.88
CA LYS A 178 -2.23 20.56 28.53
C LYS A 178 -1.97 20.11 29.97
N GLN A 179 -3.03 19.86 30.72
CA GLN A 179 -2.94 19.37 32.09
C GLN A 179 -2.24 18.00 32.15
N TYR A 180 -2.62 17.04 31.29
CA TYR A 180 -1.96 15.74 31.23
C TYR A 180 -0.45 15.87 30.97
N LEU A 181 -0.06 16.72 30.02
CA LEU A 181 1.36 16.95 29.72
C LEU A 181 2.10 17.65 30.89
N GLN A 182 1.45 18.56 31.60
CA GLN A 182 2.03 19.22 32.78
C GLN A 182 2.24 18.25 33.95
N GLU A 183 1.36 17.24 34.04
CA GLU A 183 1.45 16.15 35.04
C GLU A 183 2.46 15.05 34.62
N GLY A 184 3.18 15.21 33.52
CA GLY A 184 4.13 14.20 33.01
C GLY A 184 3.48 12.99 32.36
N LYS A 185 2.21 13.09 32.02
CA LYS A 185 1.41 12.03 31.37
C LYS A 185 1.48 12.13 29.84
N LYS A 186 0.96 11.11 29.17
CA LYS A 186 0.97 11.02 27.71
C LYS A 186 -0.31 11.55 27.08
N VAL A 187 -0.20 12.17 25.92
CA VAL A 187 -1.35 12.61 25.11
C VAL A 187 -1.19 12.07 23.70
N VAL A 188 -2.18 11.28 23.26
CA VAL A 188 -2.31 10.85 21.87
C VAL A 188 -3.30 11.80 21.18
N LEU A 189 -2.78 12.69 20.36
CA LEU A 189 -3.56 13.70 19.66
C LEU A 189 -3.81 13.30 18.21
N CYS A 190 -5.06 12.97 17.86
CA CYS A 190 -5.49 12.62 16.52
C CYS A 190 -6.56 13.59 16.01
N PRO A 191 -6.20 14.80 15.60
CA PRO A 191 -7.15 15.81 15.16
C PRO A 191 -7.79 15.42 13.82
N LYS A 192 -9.05 15.82 13.63
CA LYS A 192 -9.71 15.65 12.34
C LYS A 192 -8.92 16.39 11.24
N PRO A 193 -8.74 15.81 10.05
CA PRO A 193 -7.91 16.40 8.98
C PRO A 193 -8.30 17.85 8.61
N ASN A 194 -9.59 18.18 8.65
CA ASN A 194 -10.07 19.54 8.40
C ASN A 194 -9.71 20.57 9.49
N LYS A 195 -9.22 20.13 10.64
CA LYS A 195 -8.73 20.95 11.75
C LYS A 195 -7.20 21.10 11.76
N VAL A 196 -6.51 20.38 10.90
CA VAL A 196 -5.05 20.44 10.78
C VAL A 196 -4.66 21.44 9.70
N LYS A 197 -3.83 22.40 10.05
CA LYS A 197 -3.19 23.30 9.09
C LYS A 197 -2.05 22.52 8.41
N GLY A 198 -2.21 22.19 7.13
CA GLY A 198 -1.22 21.41 6.41
C GLY A 198 -1.68 21.08 4.98
N ARG A 199 -0.79 20.48 4.19
CA ARG A 199 -1.09 20.02 2.84
C ARG A 199 -1.94 18.76 2.88
N LYS A 200 -2.70 18.49 1.81
CA LYS A 200 -3.35 17.20 1.64
C LYS A 200 -2.29 16.14 1.39
N SER A 201 -2.38 15.02 2.08
CA SER A 201 -1.54 13.86 1.79
C SER A 201 -2.00 13.15 0.51
N VAL A 202 -1.09 12.42 -0.11
CA VAL A 202 -1.35 11.62 -1.30
C VAL A 202 -0.63 10.27 -1.19
N PHE A 203 -1.27 9.23 -1.69
CA PHE A 203 -0.69 7.88 -1.70
C PHE A 203 0.12 7.61 -2.97
N HIS A 204 -0.33 8.12 -4.12
CA HIS A 204 0.32 7.87 -5.40
C HIS A 204 1.66 8.61 -5.51
N ASN A 205 2.58 8.00 -6.20
CA ASN A 205 3.87 8.60 -6.47
C ASN A 205 3.72 9.88 -7.30
N HIS A 206 4.65 10.79 -7.06
CA HIS A 206 4.80 11.99 -7.83
C HIS A 206 5.05 11.68 -9.31
N PHE A 207 4.44 12.45 -10.18
CA PHE A 207 4.81 12.43 -11.59
C PHE A 207 6.17 13.13 -11.77
N TRP A 208 7.02 12.60 -12.63
CA TRP A 208 8.45 12.88 -12.73
C TRP A 208 8.88 14.34 -12.95
N ASN A 209 8.00 15.26 -13.28
CA ASN A 209 8.35 16.66 -13.46
C ASN A 209 7.30 17.62 -12.87
N PRO A 210 7.43 18.00 -11.58
CA PRO A 210 6.50 18.93 -10.94
C PRO A 210 6.56 20.34 -11.49
N ILE A 211 7.71 20.77 -12.04
CA ILE A 211 7.84 22.09 -12.66
C ILE A 211 6.99 22.18 -13.93
N MET A 212 7.08 21.16 -14.76
CA MET A 212 6.32 21.07 -16.01
C MET A 212 4.83 20.83 -15.75
N PHE A 213 4.52 20.01 -14.75
CA PHE A 213 3.15 19.60 -14.39
C PHE A 213 2.76 20.19 -13.03
N LYS A 214 2.57 21.49 -12.96
CA LYS A 214 2.27 22.26 -11.73
C LYS A 214 1.08 21.75 -10.91
N TRP A 215 0.20 20.97 -11.50
CA TRP A 215 -0.93 20.34 -10.84
C TRP A 215 -0.57 19.00 -10.18
N ALA A 216 0.59 18.43 -10.47
CA ALA A 216 1.01 17.16 -9.91
C ALA A 216 1.27 17.27 -8.40
N PRO A 217 1.07 16.20 -7.64
CA PRO A 217 1.43 16.17 -6.24
C PRO A 217 2.93 16.45 -6.06
N THR A 218 3.26 17.21 -5.02
CA THR A 218 4.65 17.62 -4.74
C THR A 218 5.38 16.67 -3.80
N THR A 219 4.77 15.57 -3.37
CA THR A 219 5.37 14.60 -2.45
C THR A 219 5.75 13.31 -3.17
N LEU A 220 6.86 12.68 -2.76
CA LEU A 220 7.47 11.52 -3.40
C LEU A 220 7.14 10.18 -2.71
N GLY A 221 6.33 10.19 -1.67
CA GLY A 221 5.99 9.03 -0.87
C GLY A 221 6.33 9.23 0.61
N CYS A 222 6.43 8.14 1.37
CA CYS A 222 6.77 8.20 2.79
C CYS A 222 7.90 7.23 3.14
N LEU A 223 8.74 7.67 4.08
CA LEU A 223 9.60 6.81 4.88
C LEU A 223 8.87 6.50 6.19
N ILE A 224 8.81 5.24 6.54
CA ILE A 224 8.16 4.76 7.74
C ILE A 224 9.24 4.16 8.65
N HIS A 225 9.32 4.65 9.87
CA HIS A 225 10.21 4.06 10.89
C HIS A 225 9.52 2.85 11.51
N ALA A 226 9.40 1.77 10.74
CA ALA A 226 8.65 0.57 11.06
C ALA A 226 9.10 -0.14 12.35
N ASP A 227 10.32 0.12 12.79
CA ASP A 227 10.89 -0.42 14.03
C ASP A 227 10.37 0.29 15.31
N GLN A 228 9.57 1.34 15.16
CA GLN A 228 8.99 2.04 16.32
C GLN A 228 7.93 1.17 17.01
N PRO A 229 7.91 1.12 18.36
CA PRO A 229 6.96 0.28 19.13
C PRO A 229 5.50 0.51 18.80
N MET A 230 5.14 1.71 18.34
CA MET A 230 3.78 2.04 17.95
C MET A 230 3.26 1.25 16.74
N PHE A 231 4.16 0.65 15.95
CA PHE A 231 3.79 -0.19 14.82
C PHE A 231 3.74 -1.69 15.18
N ALA A 232 3.86 -2.06 16.46
CA ALA A 232 3.84 -3.47 16.87
C ALA A 232 2.59 -4.22 16.40
N ASP A 233 1.43 -3.55 16.42
CA ASP A 233 0.15 -4.09 15.95
C ASP A 233 -0.27 -3.58 14.57
N PHE A 234 0.64 -2.90 13.86
CA PHE A 234 0.45 -2.43 12.49
C PHE A 234 1.63 -2.87 11.63
N ILE A 235 1.51 -4.04 11.02
CA ILE A 235 2.59 -4.64 10.22
C ILE A 235 2.85 -3.77 8.99
N THR A 236 3.98 -3.09 8.97
CA THR A 236 4.36 -2.20 7.87
C THR A 236 5.82 -2.38 7.48
N GLU A 237 6.11 -2.09 6.23
CA GLU A 237 7.46 -1.97 5.70
C GLU A 237 7.99 -0.55 5.96
N LYS A 238 9.27 -0.31 5.64
CA LYS A 238 9.89 1.04 5.71
C LYS A 238 9.40 2.01 4.63
N HIS A 239 8.54 1.54 3.76
CA HIS A 239 7.93 2.28 2.65
C HIS A 239 6.43 1.99 2.59
N LEU A 240 5.71 2.77 1.76
CA LEU A 240 4.27 2.60 1.57
C LEU A 240 3.95 1.29 0.88
N ASP A 241 2.95 0.60 1.40
CA ASP A 241 2.24 -0.49 0.78
C ASP A 241 0.73 -0.16 0.66
N TRP A 242 -0.07 -1.06 0.10
CA TRP A 242 -1.47 -0.76 -0.21
C TRP A 242 -2.38 -0.55 1.01
N GLN A 243 -2.00 -0.97 2.22
CA GLN A 243 -2.79 -0.69 3.43
C GLN A 243 -2.77 0.80 3.80
N TRP A 244 -1.72 1.54 3.39
CA TRP A 244 -1.58 2.96 3.64
C TRP A 244 -2.47 3.85 2.77
N TRP A 245 -3.10 3.28 1.75
CA TRP A 245 -3.88 4.06 0.79
C TRP A 245 -4.99 4.88 1.45
N ASP A 246 -5.80 4.25 2.30
CA ASP A 246 -6.91 4.92 2.98
C ASP A 246 -6.40 5.93 4.02
N ILE A 247 -5.37 5.57 4.76
CA ILE A 247 -4.74 6.43 5.77
C ILE A 247 -4.23 7.72 5.12
N LEU A 248 -3.44 7.61 4.05
CA LEU A 248 -2.83 8.76 3.41
C LEU A 248 -3.83 9.63 2.65
N THR A 249 -4.79 9.04 1.96
CA THR A 249 -5.78 9.81 1.21
C THR A 249 -6.68 10.65 2.12
N ASN A 250 -6.78 10.28 3.39
CA ASN A 250 -7.55 10.99 4.41
C ASN A 250 -6.69 11.81 5.39
N ALA A 251 -5.37 11.84 5.22
CA ALA A 251 -4.46 12.55 6.12
C ALA A 251 -4.11 13.96 5.64
N LYS A 252 -3.53 14.74 6.56
CA LYS A 252 -2.85 16.01 6.29
C LYS A 252 -1.37 15.87 6.61
N VAL A 253 -0.55 16.48 5.78
CA VAL A 253 0.90 16.57 5.96
C VAL A 253 1.24 17.87 6.69
N ILE A 254 1.92 17.75 7.80
CA ILE A 254 2.36 18.89 8.62
C ILE A 254 3.78 19.30 8.18
N ASP A 255 3.97 20.58 7.96
CA ASP A 255 5.30 21.15 7.78
C ASP A 255 5.99 21.28 9.15
N MET A 256 7.10 20.62 9.29
CA MET A 256 7.92 20.57 10.51
C MET A 256 9.28 21.26 10.34
N THR A 257 9.44 22.06 9.28
CA THR A 257 10.73 22.69 8.94
C THR A 257 11.28 23.55 10.08
N ASP A 258 10.40 24.26 10.77
CA ASP A 258 10.77 25.12 11.92
C ASP A 258 10.88 24.36 13.26
N THR A 259 10.75 23.04 13.26
CA THR A 259 10.94 22.25 14.48
C THR A 259 12.40 21.85 14.68
N PRO A 260 12.82 21.52 15.92
CA PRO A 260 14.19 21.04 16.18
C PRO A 260 14.58 19.90 15.22
N GLN A 261 15.83 19.87 14.83
CA GLN A 261 16.34 18.86 13.85
C GLN A 261 16.18 17.44 14.37
N GLU A 262 16.31 17.25 15.68
CA GLU A 262 16.19 15.96 16.38
C GLU A 262 14.78 15.41 16.40
N LEU A 263 13.76 16.28 16.29
CA LEU A 263 12.36 15.88 16.19
C LEU A 263 12.10 15.29 14.82
N ARG A 264 12.18 13.99 14.70
CA ARG A 264 11.93 13.25 13.44
C ARG A 264 10.55 12.63 13.45
N PRO A 265 9.75 12.83 12.38
CA PRO A 265 8.49 12.11 12.25
C PRO A 265 8.75 10.61 12.04
N PHE A 266 7.95 9.75 12.65
CA PHE A 266 8.00 8.32 12.42
C PHE A 266 7.24 7.91 11.13
N ILE A 267 6.39 8.79 10.62
CA ILE A 267 5.86 8.74 9.24
C ILE A 267 6.31 10.03 8.57
N GLN A 268 7.46 9.97 7.93
CA GLN A 268 8.06 11.09 7.22
C GLN A 268 7.57 11.11 5.78
N VAL A 269 6.95 12.20 5.38
CA VAL A 269 6.60 12.42 3.98
C VAL A 269 7.82 12.98 3.25
N ILE A 270 8.18 12.37 2.13
CA ILE A 270 9.28 12.83 1.27
C ILE A 270 8.75 13.95 0.39
N ASP A 271 9.26 15.17 0.62
CA ASP A 271 8.90 16.33 -0.18
C ASP A 271 9.58 16.29 -1.55
N SER A 272 9.11 17.13 -2.47
CA SER A 272 9.85 17.37 -3.71
C SER A 272 11.19 18.04 -3.36
N TYR A 273 12.20 17.75 -4.16
CA TYR A 273 13.53 18.37 -4.01
C TYR A 273 13.51 19.88 -4.25
N GLU A 274 12.48 20.43 -4.85
CA GLU A 274 12.33 21.88 -5.08
C GLU A 274 12.05 22.63 -3.78
N THR A 275 11.27 22.05 -2.90
CA THR A 275 10.90 22.64 -1.61
C THR A 275 11.67 22.03 -0.45
N ASN A 276 11.99 20.74 -0.53
CA ASN A 276 12.80 19.97 0.42
C ASN A 276 12.49 20.27 1.90
N GLN A 277 11.20 20.36 2.22
CA GLN A 277 10.73 20.66 3.56
C GLN A 277 10.71 19.39 4.41
N LYS A 278 10.88 19.55 5.72
CA LYS A 278 10.68 18.49 6.70
C LYS A 278 9.19 18.29 6.91
N LEU A 279 8.65 17.18 6.38
CA LEU A 279 7.23 16.91 6.39
C LEU A 279 6.91 15.64 7.19
N GLY A 280 5.80 15.66 7.94
CA GLY A 280 5.36 14.51 8.73
C GLY A 280 3.85 14.34 8.78
N ILE A 281 3.42 13.10 8.98
CA ILE A 281 2.03 12.74 9.29
C ILE A 281 1.93 12.28 10.74
N GLY A 282 2.94 11.57 11.23
CA GLY A 282 3.01 11.11 12.62
C GLY A 282 4.36 11.40 13.23
N PHE A 283 4.38 11.92 14.45
CA PHE A 283 5.58 12.21 15.22
C PHE A 283 5.29 12.13 16.71
N GLU A 284 6.33 11.96 17.50
CA GLU A 284 6.31 12.01 18.96
C GLU A 284 7.25 13.09 19.44
N ALA A 285 6.84 13.85 20.47
CA ALA A 285 7.67 14.88 21.06
C ALA A 285 7.44 14.92 22.57
N ARG A 286 8.51 15.24 23.32
CA ARG A 286 8.37 15.62 24.71
C ARG A 286 8.02 17.10 24.80
N VAL A 287 7.01 17.41 25.58
CA VAL A 287 6.54 18.79 25.82
C VAL A 287 6.46 18.99 27.31
N ASN A 288 7.14 20.01 27.81
CA ASN A 288 7.25 20.29 29.25
C ASN A 288 7.91 19.12 30.01
N ASN A 289 7.19 18.55 30.98
CA ASN A 289 7.65 17.44 31.81
C ASN A 289 7.13 16.07 31.37
N GLY A 290 6.36 16.05 30.28
CA GLY A 290 5.74 14.82 29.75
C GLY A 290 6.37 14.31 28.45
#